data_cdddb35ba8987f5e060a405042cfe797
#
_entry.id   cdddb35ba8987f5e060a405042cfe797
#
_cell.length_a   1.000
_cell.length_b   1.000
_cell.length_c   1.000
_cell.angle_alpha   90.00
_cell.angle_beta   90.00
_cell.angle_gamma   90.00
#
_symmetry.space_group_name_H-M   'P 1'
#
loop_
_entity.id
_entity.type
_entity.pdbx_description
1 polymer ?
#
loop_
_entity_poly.entity_id
_entity_poly.type
_entity_poly.pdbx_seq_one_letter_code
_entity_poly.pdbx_strand_id
1 'polypeptide(L)'
;MTSTTVDSEGGTDARETHKAYFKLPSPAGFPEVPYEEKQRIFDEVKSDIRYNDYLYGCFECGICVAVCPSAKFYDFSPCRIAQASAREDVELVYQQMQEDIWECSQCFSCLRCPRGNNPGGIVTIMREVALNNGLASAKEALGGYSRIIYKIMSTGTQVSPDMLQRDAFPDWGPETGDVSDNLDLWRRALPSETLHTTSTGWDVADRTLVELYLIWLSTGALDMIHEIDPGLHSILHEIMEERLEDEEIEL
;
A
#
# COMPACT_ATOMS: atom_id res chain seq x y z
N MET A 1 -48.41 27.86 -20.13
CA MET A 1 -47.08 28.03 -19.52
C MET A 1 -47.10 27.26 -18.20
N THR A 2 -46.75 26.00 -18.22
CA THR A 2 -46.73 25.11 -17.07
C THR A 2 -45.28 24.96 -16.64
N SER A 3 -44.95 25.51 -15.49
CA SER A 3 -43.66 25.42 -14.83
C SER A 3 -43.55 24.00 -14.24
N THR A 4 -42.69 23.17 -14.79
CA THR A 4 -42.26 21.94 -14.19
C THR A 4 -41.13 22.24 -13.21
N THR A 5 -41.43 22.16 -11.93
CA THR A 5 -40.43 22.11 -10.85
C THR A 5 -39.74 20.74 -10.92
N VAL A 6 -38.47 20.77 -11.21
CA VAL A 6 -37.60 19.58 -11.07
C VAL A 6 -37.28 19.46 -9.59
N ASP A 7 -37.85 18.46 -8.96
CA ASP A 7 -37.51 18.06 -7.59
C ASP A 7 -36.06 17.54 -7.61
N SER A 8 -35.19 18.24 -6.89
CA SER A 8 -33.81 17.82 -6.61
C SER A 8 -33.86 16.68 -5.58
N GLU A 9 -34.10 15.47 -6.05
CA GLU A 9 -33.91 14.28 -5.22
C GLU A 9 -32.45 14.10 -4.89
N GLY A 10 -32.21 13.92 -3.59
CA GLY A 10 -30.98 13.81 -2.87
C GLY A 10 -29.81 13.18 -3.63
N GLY A 11 -28.89 14.02 -4.06
CA GLY A 11 -27.55 13.58 -4.40
C GLY A 11 -26.87 13.09 -3.14
N THR A 12 -26.72 11.80 -2.99
CA THR A 12 -25.78 11.22 -2.03
C THR A 12 -24.43 11.87 -2.26
N ASP A 13 -23.88 12.48 -1.22
CA ASP A 13 -22.58 13.15 -1.29
C ASP A 13 -21.56 12.15 -1.87
N ALA A 14 -20.96 12.50 -3.01
CA ALA A 14 -19.95 11.66 -3.64
C ALA A 14 -18.83 11.24 -2.67
N ARG A 15 -18.59 12.06 -1.62
CA ARG A 15 -17.66 11.75 -0.53
C ARG A 15 -18.13 10.60 0.36
N GLU A 16 -19.44 10.50 0.64
CA GLU A 16 -19.98 9.39 1.44
C GLU A 16 -19.98 8.07 0.65
N THR A 17 -20.26 8.14 -0.64
CA THR A 17 -20.19 6.96 -1.52
C THR A 17 -18.76 6.45 -1.67
N HIS A 18 -17.78 7.33 -1.90
CA HIS A 18 -16.37 6.94 -1.96
C HIS A 18 -15.85 6.39 -0.62
N LYS A 19 -16.20 7.01 0.50
CA LYS A 19 -15.85 6.50 1.84
C LYS A 19 -16.38 5.08 2.08
N ALA A 20 -17.51 4.71 1.49
CA ALA A 20 -18.07 3.36 1.62
C ALA A 20 -17.32 2.32 0.77
N TYR A 21 -16.80 2.71 -0.40
CA TYR A 21 -16.09 1.81 -1.31
C TYR A 21 -14.62 1.59 -0.96
N PHE A 22 -13.94 2.60 -0.41
CA PHE A 22 -12.51 2.58 -0.11
C PHE A 22 -12.19 2.55 1.38
N LYS A 23 -13.17 2.29 2.21
CA LYS A 23 -12.90 2.01 3.61
C LYS A 23 -12.28 0.63 3.66
N LEU A 24 -10.96 0.56 3.85
CA LEU A 24 -10.33 -0.64 4.39
C LEU A 24 -11.19 -1.07 5.57
N PRO A 25 -11.64 -2.33 5.64
CA PRO A 25 -12.41 -2.78 6.78
C PRO A 25 -11.63 -2.40 8.03
N SER A 26 -12.18 -1.49 8.84
CA SER A 26 -11.55 -1.16 10.12
C SER A 26 -11.67 -2.42 10.95
N PRO A 27 -10.57 -3.13 11.25
CA PRO A 27 -10.67 -4.34 12.03
C PRO A 27 -11.36 -3.99 13.33
N ALA A 28 -12.19 -4.87 13.82
CA ALA A 28 -12.84 -4.73 15.10
C ALA A 28 -11.76 -4.68 16.20
N GLY A 29 -11.24 -3.46 16.46
CA GLY A 29 -10.25 -3.14 17.45
C GLY A 29 -8.88 -3.80 17.19
N PHE A 30 -7.87 -2.99 16.91
CA PHE A 30 -6.49 -3.45 16.98
C PHE A 30 -6.20 -3.92 18.43
N PRO A 31 -5.40 -4.96 18.61
CA PRO A 31 -5.04 -5.40 19.96
C PRO A 31 -4.43 -4.22 20.75
N GLU A 32 -4.86 -4.05 21.98
CA GLU A 32 -4.31 -3.01 22.84
C GLU A 32 -2.84 -3.34 23.13
N VAL A 33 -1.95 -2.41 22.79
CA VAL A 33 -0.51 -2.55 22.93
C VAL A 33 -0.04 -1.67 24.09
N PRO A 34 0.83 -2.16 24.98
CA PRO A 34 1.41 -1.38 26.06
C PRO A 34 2.11 -0.11 25.58
N TYR A 35 2.09 0.95 26.39
CA TYR A 35 2.72 2.23 26.04
C TYR A 35 4.20 2.09 25.71
N GLU A 36 4.93 1.25 26.44
CA GLU A 36 6.36 0.99 26.24
C GLU A 36 6.63 0.41 24.84
N GLU A 37 5.74 -0.42 24.34
CA GLU A 37 5.86 -0.99 23.00
C GLU A 37 5.54 0.06 21.92
N LYS A 38 4.52 0.89 22.11
CA LYS A 38 4.23 2.03 21.23
C LYS A 38 5.41 2.99 21.16
N GLN A 39 6.02 3.27 22.32
CA GLN A 39 7.22 4.12 22.41
C GLN A 39 8.40 3.51 21.65
N ARG A 40 8.64 2.20 21.80
CA ARG A 40 9.69 1.48 21.08
C ARG A 40 9.51 1.60 19.56
N ILE A 41 8.29 1.38 19.07
CA ILE A 41 7.95 1.50 17.65
C ILE A 41 8.16 2.94 17.16
N PHE A 42 7.76 3.93 17.94
CA PHE A 42 8.01 5.32 17.57
C PHE A 42 9.49 5.70 17.62
N ASP A 43 10.26 5.16 18.57
CA ASP A 43 11.72 5.38 18.60
C ASP A 43 12.39 4.75 17.38
N GLU A 44 11.89 3.62 16.87
CA GLU A 44 12.32 3.02 15.61
C GLU A 44 12.03 3.95 14.42
N VAL A 45 10.84 4.56 14.33
CA VAL A 45 10.51 5.59 13.33
C VAL A 45 11.49 6.75 13.40
N LYS A 46 11.81 7.25 14.59
CA LYS A 46 12.76 8.37 14.80
C LYS A 46 14.21 8.01 14.48
N SER A 47 14.57 6.73 14.58
CA SER A 47 15.92 6.25 14.29
C SER A 47 16.24 6.18 12.81
N ASP A 48 15.23 6.28 11.94
CA ASP A 48 15.46 6.32 10.50
C ASP A 48 16.26 7.57 10.10
N ILE A 49 17.31 7.37 9.29
CA ILE A 49 18.22 8.44 8.87
C ILE A 49 17.50 9.61 8.17
N ARG A 50 16.35 9.33 7.51
CA ARG A 50 15.54 10.32 6.78
C ARG A 50 14.65 11.16 7.69
N TYR A 51 14.34 10.67 8.92
CA TYR A 51 13.33 11.28 9.77
C TYR A 51 13.62 12.75 10.07
N ASN A 52 14.85 13.08 10.46
CA ASN A 52 15.26 14.44 10.79
C ASN A 52 15.27 15.37 9.57
N ASP A 53 15.48 14.82 8.36
CA ASP A 53 15.42 15.59 7.12
C ASP A 53 13.99 15.82 6.63
N TYR A 54 13.04 15.07 7.16
CA TYR A 54 11.61 15.16 6.76
C TYR A 54 10.78 15.99 7.74
N LEU A 55 11.32 16.35 8.91
CA LEU A 55 10.53 16.99 9.96
C LEU A 55 11.30 18.14 10.66
N TYR A 56 10.93 19.37 10.32
CA TYR A 56 11.49 20.61 10.89
C TYR A 56 10.52 21.35 11.81
N GLY A 57 9.49 20.67 12.30
CA GLY A 57 8.37 21.25 13.04
C GLY A 57 7.26 21.79 12.13
N CYS A 58 6.03 21.81 12.63
CA CYS A 58 4.83 22.13 11.84
C CYS A 58 4.24 23.48 12.27
N PHE A 59 3.97 24.39 11.31
CA PHE A 59 3.29 25.68 11.54
C PHE A 59 1.77 25.60 11.45
N GLU A 60 1.20 24.42 11.24
CA GLU A 60 -0.25 24.21 11.12
C GLU A 60 -0.93 25.05 10.02
N CYS A 61 -0.20 25.42 8.98
CA CYS A 61 -0.70 26.28 7.90
C CYS A 61 -1.71 25.60 6.96
N GLY A 62 -1.88 24.27 7.02
CA GLY A 62 -2.86 23.52 6.25
C GLY A 62 -2.54 23.31 4.76
N ILE A 63 -1.45 23.87 4.22
CA ILE A 63 -1.12 23.76 2.78
C ILE A 63 -1.02 22.30 2.34
N CYS A 64 -0.36 21.43 3.13
CA CYS A 64 -0.22 20.01 2.82
C CYS A 64 -1.57 19.27 2.74
N VAL A 65 -2.55 19.69 3.52
CA VAL A 65 -3.94 19.14 3.46
C VAL A 65 -4.66 19.64 2.21
N ALA A 66 -4.56 20.92 1.92
CA ALA A 66 -5.24 21.54 0.77
C ALA A 66 -4.80 20.94 -0.57
N VAL A 67 -3.55 20.46 -0.68
CA VAL A 67 -3.01 19.85 -1.90
C VAL A 67 -3.06 18.33 -1.90
N CYS A 68 -3.50 17.71 -0.81
CA CYS A 68 -3.53 16.26 -0.66
C CYS A 68 -4.74 15.65 -1.39
N PRO A 69 -4.54 14.76 -2.38
CA PRO A 69 -5.65 14.06 -3.01
C PRO A 69 -6.39 13.15 -2.05
N SER A 70 -5.69 12.42 -1.19
CA SER A 70 -6.29 11.51 -0.20
C SER A 70 -7.21 12.22 0.79
N ALA A 71 -6.86 13.44 1.23
CA ALA A 71 -7.69 14.23 2.13
C ALA A 71 -9.05 14.63 1.56
N LYS A 72 -9.28 14.43 0.24
CA LYS A 72 -10.57 14.69 -0.40
C LYS A 72 -11.53 13.51 -0.26
N PHE A 73 -11.01 12.32 -0.08
CA PHE A 73 -11.78 11.06 -0.08
C PHE A 73 -11.80 10.40 1.29
N TYR A 74 -10.74 10.59 2.09
CA TYR A 74 -10.54 9.98 3.39
C TYR A 74 -10.42 11.03 4.49
N ASP A 75 -10.53 10.60 5.74
CA ASP A 75 -10.21 11.44 6.92
C ASP A 75 -8.69 11.46 7.18
N PHE A 76 -7.93 11.58 6.11
CA PHE A 76 -6.47 11.63 6.13
C PHE A 76 -5.95 13.05 6.15
N SER A 77 -4.96 13.32 7.01
CA SER A 77 -4.35 14.65 7.11
C SER A 77 -2.81 14.57 7.21
N PRO A 78 -2.07 14.94 6.14
CA PRO A 78 -0.62 15.04 6.23
C PRO A 78 -0.13 16.02 7.31
N CYS A 79 -0.97 17.01 7.65
CA CYS A 79 -0.68 17.94 8.73
C CYS A 79 -0.72 17.27 10.09
N ARG A 80 -1.71 16.40 10.35
CA ARG A 80 -1.80 15.63 11.61
C ARG A 80 -0.60 14.70 11.80
N ILE A 81 -0.15 14.05 10.71
CA ILE A 81 1.06 13.21 10.73
C ILE A 81 2.27 14.03 11.18
N ALA A 82 2.52 15.18 10.53
CA ALA A 82 3.66 16.05 10.88
C ALA A 82 3.55 16.63 12.31
N GLN A 83 2.34 16.93 12.78
CA GLN A 83 2.12 17.46 14.14
C GLN A 83 2.36 16.41 15.21
N ALA A 84 1.78 15.22 15.07
CA ALA A 84 1.96 14.12 16.01
C ALA A 84 3.43 13.76 16.16
N SER A 85 4.13 13.62 15.03
CA SER A 85 5.56 13.33 15.00
C SER A 85 6.40 14.45 15.63
N ALA A 86 6.09 15.73 15.34
CA ALA A 86 6.83 16.87 15.87
C ALA A 86 6.60 17.12 17.38
N ARG A 87 5.45 16.69 17.89
CA ARG A 87 5.13 16.79 19.34
C ARG A 87 5.55 15.56 20.11
N GLU A 88 6.06 14.56 19.43
CA GLU A 88 6.40 13.25 19.99
C GLU A 88 5.21 12.61 20.74
N ASP A 89 4.00 12.76 20.17
CA ASP A 89 2.77 12.18 20.73
C ASP A 89 2.70 10.69 20.33
N VAL A 90 3.26 9.85 21.18
CA VAL A 90 3.40 8.40 20.98
C VAL A 90 2.06 7.72 20.70
N GLU A 91 1.03 8.06 21.48
CA GLU A 91 -0.31 7.46 21.32
C GLU A 91 -0.91 7.81 19.96
N LEU A 92 -0.84 9.09 19.59
CA LEU A 92 -1.39 9.55 18.33
C LEU A 92 -0.59 9.01 17.13
N VAL A 93 0.74 8.96 17.22
CA VAL A 93 1.59 8.38 16.17
C VAL A 93 1.24 6.90 15.96
N TYR A 94 1.14 6.13 17.06
CA TYR A 94 0.80 4.72 16.97
C TYR A 94 -0.60 4.51 16.39
N GLN A 95 -1.59 5.30 16.82
CA GLN A 95 -2.93 5.29 16.24
C GLN A 95 -2.89 5.57 14.73
N GLN A 96 -2.15 6.59 14.31
CA GLN A 96 -1.99 6.92 12.90
C GLN A 96 -1.32 5.80 12.10
N MET A 97 -0.39 5.04 12.70
CA MET A 97 0.22 3.87 12.08
C MET A 97 -0.79 2.72 11.88
N GLN A 98 -1.82 2.64 12.70
CA GLN A 98 -2.87 1.65 12.55
C GLN A 98 -3.98 2.06 11.58
N GLU A 99 -4.31 3.34 11.50
CA GLU A 99 -5.50 3.83 10.80
C GLU A 99 -5.17 4.67 9.57
N ASP A 100 -4.37 5.74 9.75
CA ASP A 100 -4.27 6.84 8.79
C ASP A 100 -3.24 6.60 7.66
N ILE A 101 -2.08 6.00 7.98
CA ILE A 101 -0.94 5.98 7.04
C ILE A 101 -1.24 5.25 5.74
N TRP A 102 -2.15 4.26 5.77
CA TRP A 102 -2.52 3.46 4.59
C TRP A 102 -3.40 4.21 3.60
N GLU A 103 -4.09 5.27 4.04
CA GLU A 103 -4.87 6.15 3.18
C GLU A 103 -3.99 7.11 2.35
N CYS A 104 -2.69 7.21 2.64
CA CYS A 104 -1.76 8.06 1.90
C CYS A 104 -1.45 7.46 0.52
N SER A 105 -1.76 8.20 -0.55
CA SER A 105 -1.48 7.79 -1.94
C SER A 105 -0.01 7.90 -2.36
N GLN A 106 0.91 8.29 -1.44
CA GLN A 106 2.35 8.48 -1.71
C GLN A 106 2.67 9.39 -2.91
N CYS A 107 1.80 10.34 -3.21
CA CYS A 107 1.96 11.29 -4.33
C CYS A 107 2.93 12.43 -4.05
N PHE A 108 3.36 12.61 -2.80
CA PHE A 108 4.28 13.66 -2.33
C PHE A 108 3.86 15.11 -2.63
N SER A 109 2.59 15.37 -2.96
CA SER A 109 2.08 16.73 -3.14
C SER A 109 2.25 17.62 -1.89
N CYS A 110 2.34 17.01 -0.71
CA CYS A 110 2.58 17.67 0.58
C CYS A 110 3.98 18.30 0.71
N LEU A 111 4.93 18.00 -0.19
CA LEU A 111 6.25 18.67 -0.26
C LEU A 111 6.16 20.19 -0.52
N ARG A 112 4.98 20.71 -0.85
CA ARG A 112 4.74 22.18 -0.93
C ARG A 112 4.75 22.86 0.44
N CYS A 113 5.20 22.17 1.47
CA CYS A 113 5.31 22.70 2.83
C CYS A 113 6.28 23.90 2.88
N PRO A 114 5.86 25.10 3.36
CA PRO A 114 6.73 26.26 3.45
C PRO A 114 7.84 26.10 4.50
N ARG A 115 7.68 25.12 5.41
CA ARG A 115 8.69 24.77 6.41
C ARG A 115 9.71 23.74 5.89
N GLY A 116 9.45 23.13 4.73
CA GLY A 116 10.30 22.07 4.17
C GLY A 116 9.99 20.66 4.71
N ASN A 117 8.91 20.49 5.50
CA ASN A 117 8.55 19.15 5.95
C ASN A 117 8.10 18.26 4.78
N ASN A 118 8.35 16.96 4.93
CA ASN A 118 7.90 15.91 4.02
C ASN A 118 6.99 14.90 4.75
N PRO A 119 5.70 15.25 4.99
CA PRO A 119 4.80 14.31 5.67
C PRO A 119 4.62 12.99 4.94
N GLY A 120 4.65 12.98 3.59
CA GLY A 120 4.60 11.74 2.80
C GLY A 120 5.82 10.85 3.04
N GLY A 121 6.99 11.44 3.24
CA GLY A 121 8.20 10.71 3.62
C GLY A 121 8.12 10.13 5.03
N ILE A 122 7.55 10.87 5.98
CA ILE A 122 7.28 10.35 7.34
C ILE A 122 6.34 9.14 7.26
N VAL A 123 5.26 9.21 6.46
CA VAL A 123 4.36 8.08 6.22
C VAL A 123 5.12 6.88 5.63
N THR A 124 6.08 7.09 4.73
CA THR A 124 6.91 5.99 4.19
C THR A 124 7.67 5.28 5.32
N ILE A 125 8.35 6.04 6.18
CA ILE A 125 9.08 5.49 7.32
C ILE A 125 8.12 4.74 8.26
N MET A 126 6.97 5.33 8.60
CA MET A 126 5.96 4.69 9.45
C MET A 126 5.46 3.37 8.85
N ARG A 127 5.26 3.29 7.54
CA ARG A 127 4.88 2.04 6.86
C ARG A 127 5.98 0.99 6.92
N GLU A 128 7.22 1.35 6.67
CA GLU A 128 8.37 0.44 6.79
C GLU A 128 8.46 -0.14 8.21
N VAL A 129 8.36 0.72 9.23
CA VAL A 129 8.38 0.28 10.63
C VAL A 129 7.15 -0.56 10.98
N ALA A 130 5.96 -0.22 10.47
CA ALA A 130 4.74 -1.02 10.68
C ALA A 130 4.88 -2.42 10.08
N LEU A 131 5.51 -2.54 8.91
CA LEU A 131 5.81 -3.83 8.28
C LEU A 131 6.81 -4.65 9.10
N ASN A 132 7.94 -4.05 9.47
CA ASN A 132 8.99 -4.71 10.24
C ASN A 132 8.51 -5.21 11.62
N ASN A 133 7.50 -4.54 12.18
CA ASN A 133 6.88 -4.93 13.45
C ASN A 133 5.61 -5.78 13.28
N GLY A 134 5.26 -6.18 12.05
CA GLY A 134 4.10 -7.03 11.77
C GLY A 134 2.77 -6.47 12.27
N LEU A 135 2.58 -5.12 12.23
CA LEU A 135 1.35 -4.50 12.70
C LEU A 135 0.15 -5.04 11.93
N ALA A 136 -0.98 -5.21 12.64
CA ALA A 136 -2.20 -5.76 12.05
C ALA A 136 -2.70 -4.93 10.85
N SER A 137 -2.57 -3.61 10.91
CA SER A 137 -2.87 -2.69 9.81
C SER A 137 -2.04 -2.94 8.56
N ALA A 138 -0.75 -3.26 8.73
CA ALA A 138 0.14 -3.59 7.61
C ALA A 138 -0.29 -4.91 6.94
N LYS A 139 -0.61 -5.93 7.73
CA LYS A 139 -1.08 -7.23 7.23
C LYS A 139 -2.38 -7.08 6.45
N GLU A 140 -3.31 -6.29 6.97
CA GLU A 140 -4.61 -6.02 6.32
C GLU A 140 -4.44 -5.24 5.02
N ALA A 141 -3.68 -4.14 5.04
CA ALA A 141 -3.48 -3.28 3.88
C ALA A 141 -2.71 -3.97 2.75
N LEU A 142 -1.80 -4.87 3.06
CA LEU A 142 -0.87 -5.46 2.10
C LEU A 142 -1.19 -6.90 1.74
N GLY A 143 -2.06 -7.59 2.47
CA GLY A 143 -2.45 -8.97 2.18
C GLY A 143 -2.98 -9.17 0.76
N GLY A 144 -3.68 -8.19 0.20
CA GLY A 144 -4.15 -8.22 -1.19
C GLY A 144 -3.03 -8.23 -2.24
N TYR A 145 -1.82 -7.79 -1.88
CA TYR A 145 -0.67 -7.77 -2.79
C TYR A 145 0.07 -9.11 -2.87
N SER A 146 -0.24 -10.09 -2.04
CA SER A 146 0.38 -11.42 -2.04
C SER A 146 0.37 -12.08 -3.42
N ARG A 147 -0.73 -11.95 -4.16
CA ARG A 147 -0.85 -12.49 -5.53
C ARG A 147 0.08 -11.79 -6.53
N ILE A 148 0.27 -10.48 -6.38
CA ILE A 148 1.19 -9.71 -7.24
C ILE A 148 2.63 -10.14 -6.96
N ILE A 149 3.00 -10.27 -5.70
CA ILE A 149 4.32 -10.72 -5.26
C ILE A 149 4.60 -12.13 -5.78
N TYR A 150 3.66 -13.06 -5.59
CA TYR A 150 3.74 -14.41 -6.13
C TYR A 150 3.97 -14.39 -7.64
N LYS A 151 3.20 -13.58 -8.37
CA LYS A 151 3.30 -13.51 -9.82
C LYS A 151 4.62 -12.94 -10.30
N ILE A 152 5.14 -11.89 -9.65
CA ILE A 152 6.45 -11.34 -9.95
C ILE A 152 7.54 -12.42 -9.80
N MET A 153 7.52 -13.18 -8.72
CA MET A 153 8.53 -14.20 -8.46
C MET A 153 8.34 -15.47 -9.30
N SER A 154 7.11 -15.81 -9.67
CA SER A 154 6.85 -16.98 -10.49
C SER A 154 7.03 -16.74 -11.99
N THR A 155 6.79 -15.52 -12.49
CA THR A 155 6.76 -15.23 -13.94
C THR A 155 7.56 -14.00 -14.37
N GLY A 156 8.09 -13.22 -13.43
CA GLY A 156 8.81 -11.97 -13.71
C GLY A 156 7.93 -10.78 -14.08
N THR A 157 6.60 -10.92 -14.08
CA THR A 157 5.68 -9.84 -14.44
C THR A 157 4.59 -9.64 -13.40
N GLN A 158 4.23 -8.38 -13.16
CA GLN A 158 3.11 -8.02 -12.28
C GLN A 158 1.86 -7.60 -13.05
N VAL A 159 1.97 -7.32 -14.34
CA VAL A 159 0.90 -6.71 -15.14
C VAL A 159 0.22 -7.75 -16.03
N SER A 160 -0.99 -8.12 -15.64
CA SER A 160 -1.87 -8.96 -16.44
C SER A 160 -3.32 -8.70 -16.03
N PRO A 161 -4.27 -8.71 -16.97
CA PRO A 161 -5.69 -8.58 -16.64
C PRO A 161 -6.19 -9.63 -15.63
N ASP A 162 -5.59 -10.80 -15.64
CA ASP A 162 -5.93 -11.92 -14.74
C ASP A 162 -5.64 -11.61 -13.25
N MET A 163 -4.80 -10.61 -12.99
CA MET A 163 -4.51 -10.15 -11.62
C MET A 163 -5.59 -9.24 -11.07
N LEU A 164 -6.36 -8.59 -11.94
CA LEU A 164 -7.42 -7.68 -11.54
C LEU A 164 -8.70 -8.47 -11.24
N GLN A 165 -8.73 -9.09 -10.07
CA GLN A 165 -9.85 -9.88 -9.59
C GLN A 165 -10.40 -9.30 -8.29
N ARG A 166 -11.72 -9.35 -8.13
CA ARG A 166 -12.41 -8.79 -6.96
C ARG A 166 -11.96 -9.40 -5.64
N ASP A 167 -11.67 -10.68 -5.62
CA ASP A 167 -11.18 -11.40 -4.44
C ASP A 167 -9.71 -11.09 -4.09
N ALA A 168 -8.94 -10.62 -5.08
CA ALA A 168 -7.56 -10.15 -4.83
C ALA A 168 -7.52 -8.71 -4.31
N PHE A 169 -8.48 -7.88 -4.74
CA PHE A 169 -8.52 -6.45 -4.42
C PHE A 169 -9.95 -6.02 -4.06
N PRO A 170 -10.49 -6.47 -2.93
CA PRO A 170 -11.89 -6.20 -2.54
C PRO A 170 -12.16 -4.72 -2.29
N ASP A 171 -11.12 -3.94 -2.01
CA ASP A 171 -11.14 -2.51 -1.76
C ASP A 171 -11.06 -1.64 -3.03
N TRP A 172 -10.85 -2.24 -4.21
CA TRP A 172 -10.72 -1.49 -5.47
C TRP A 172 -12.05 -1.09 -6.10
N GLY A 173 -13.15 -1.49 -5.49
CA GLY A 173 -14.48 -1.09 -5.91
C GLY A 173 -15.08 -1.96 -7.02
N PRO A 174 -16.25 -1.56 -7.56
CA PRO A 174 -17.02 -2.36 -8.50
C PRO A 174 -16.35 -2.57 -9.86
N GLU A 175 -15.47 -1.67 -10.28
CA GLU A 175 -14.76 -1.72 -11.56
C GLU A 175 -13.88 -2.97 -11.67
N THR A 176 -13.33 -3.45 -10.55
CA THR A 176 -12.55 -4.70 -10.51
C THR A 176 -13.40 -5.89 -10.94
N GLY A 177 -14.70 -5.89 -10.58
CA GLY A 177 -15.64 -6.91 -11.04
C GLY A 177 -15.83 -6.89 -12.54
N ASP A 178 -15.92 -5.70 -13.15
CA ASP A 178 -16.10 -5.58 -14.59
C ASP A 178 -14.89 -6.13 -15.36
N VAL A 179 -13.68 -5.95 -14.84
CA VAL A 179 -12.47 -6.53 -15.45
C VAL A 179 -12.49 -8.05 -15.37
N SER A 180 -12.80 -8.62 -14.21
CA SER A 180 -12.85 -10.09 -14.03
C SER A 180 -13.95 -10.75 -14.87
N ASP A 181 -15.08 -10.08 -15.02
CA ASP A 181 -16.22 -10.57 -15.79
C ASP A 181 -15.99 -10.51 -17.32
N ASN A 182 -15.07 -9.64 -17.78
CA ASN A 182 -14.80 -9.39 -19.19
C ASN A 182 -13.32 -9.54 -19.58
N LEU A 183 -12.61 -10.49 -18.99
CA LEU A 183 -11.16 -10.68 -19.21
C LEU A 183 -10.77 -10.79 -20.69
N ASP A 184 -11.56 -11.51 -21.51
CA ASP A 184 -11.29 -11.65 -22.94
C ASP A 184 -11.41 -10.35 -23.72
N LEU A 185 -12.29 -9.45 -23.28
CA LEU A 185 -12.43 -8.11 -23.84
C LEU A 185 -11.22 -7.25 -23.46
N TRP A 186 -10.82 -7.29 -22.20
CA TRP A 186 -9.68 -6.53 -21.71
C TRP A 186 -8.36 -6.98 -22.34
N ARG A 187 -8.15 -8.30 -22.48
CA ARG A 187 -6.99 -8.85 -23.20
C ARG A 187 -6.91 -8.35 -24.64
N ARG A 188 -8.04 -8.26 -25.34
CA ARG A 188 -8.09 -7.73 -26.71
C ARG A 188 -7.96 -6.23 -26.80
N ALA A 189 -8.39 -5.48 -25.78
CA ALA A 189 -8.32 -4.03 -25.75
C ALA A 189 -6.90 -3.51 -25.43
N LEU A 190 -6.07 -4.30 -24.76
CA LEU A 190 -4.70 -3.93 -24.45
C LEU A 190 -3.80 -4.10 -25.69
N PRO A 191 -3.06 -3.07 -26.12
CA PRO A 191 -2.31 -3.07 -27.38
C PRO A 191 -0.95 -3.82 -27.27
N SER A 192 -0.90 -4.90 -26.50
CA SER A 192 0.30 -5.70 -26.27
C SER A 192 0.04 -7.15 -26.65
N GLU A 193 0.75 -7.67 -27.63
CA GLU A 193 0.67 -9.08 -28.04
C GLU A 193 1.00 -10.02 -26.88
N THR A 194 1.89 -9.61 -25.97
CA THR A 194 2.28 -10.38 -24.78
C THR A 194 1.14 -10.61 -23.80
N LEU A 195 0.14 -9.72 -23.78
CA LEU A 195 -1.04 -9.87 -22.94
C LEU A 195 -2.11 -10.78 -23.56
N HIS A 196 -1.95 -11.17 -24.81
CA HIS A 196 -2.83 -12.11 -25.51
C HIS A 196 -2.46 -13.57 -25.28
N THR A 197 -1.27 -13.83 -24.78
CA THR A 197 -0.83 -15.18 -24.43
C THR A 197 -1.28 -15.54 -23.02
N THR A 198 -1.59 -16.81 -22.81
CA THR A 198 -1.98 -17.34 -21.49
C THR A 198 -0.84 -17.32 -20.48
N SER A 199 0.39 -17.40 -20.96
CA SER A 199 1.59 -17.14 -20.18
C SER A 199 1.84 -15.64 -20.21
N THR A 200 1.42 -14.99 -19.29
CA THR A 200 1.42 -13.60 -18.99
C THR A 200 2.75 -12.90 -19.16
N GLY A 201 2.98 -12.36 -20.30
CA GLY A 201 4.02 -11.38 -20.43
C GLY A 201 5.31 -11.95 -20.96
N TRP A 202 6.37 -11.44 -20.52
CA TRP A 202 7.68 -11.68 -21.08
C TRP A 202 8.30 -12.89 -20.41
N ASP A 203 8.91 -13.76 -21.18
CA ASP A 203 9.73 -14.82 -20.63
C ASP A 203 10.94 -14.18 -19.95
N VAL A 204 10.84 -14.01 -18.66
CA VAL A 204 11.95 -13.59 -17.83
C VAL A 204 12.74 -14.84 -17.51
N ALA A 205 14.03 -14.82 -17.85
CA ALA A 205 14.91 -15.97 -17.61
C ALA A 205 14.94 -16.31 -16.11
N ASP A 206 14.95 -17.60 -15.76
CA ASP A 206 14.96 -18.07 -14.38
C ASP A 206 16.13 -17.49 -13.59
N ARG A 207 17.29 -17.37 -14.20
CA ARG A 207 18.43 -16.67 -13.61
C ARG A 207 18.11 -15.25 -13.13
N THR A 208 17.32 -14.48 -13.89
CA THR A 208 16.94 -13.12 -13.49
C THR A 208 15.99 -13.14 -12.29
N LEU A 209 15.10 -14.12 -12.21
CA LEU A 209 14.21 -14.31 -11.07
C LEU A 209 14.97 -14.71 -9.82
N VAL A 210 15.97 -15.58 -9.97
CA VAL A 210 16.91 -15.94 -8.90
C VAL A 210 17.68 -14.71 -8.43
N GLU A 211 18.23 -13.90 -9.35
CA GLU A 211 18.92 -12.65 -8.98
C GLU A 211 17.99 -11.70 -8.21
N LEU A 212 16.74 -11.55 -8.64
CA LEU A 212 15.73 -10.74 -7.93
C LEU A 212 15.45 -11.28 -6.52
N TYR A 213 15.30 -12.60 -6.39
CA TYR A 213 15.10 -13.25 -5.10
C TYR A 213 16.27 -13.01 -4.15
N LEU A 214 17.51 -13.13 -4.64
CA LEU A 214 18.71 -12.85 -3.87
C LEU A 214 18.80 -11.38 -3.43
N ILE A 215 18.36 -10.46 -4.26
CA ILE A 215 18.23 -9.05 -3.90
C ILE A 215 17.21 -8.91 -2.75
N TRP A 216 16.03 -9.53 -2.85
CA TRP A 216 15.01 -9.46 -1.81
C TRP A 216 15.50 -10.11 -0.50
N LEU A 217 16.24 -11.20 -0.57
CA LEU A 217 16.86 -11.83 0.58
C LEU A 217 17.88 -10.88 1.25
N SER A 218 18.77 -10.29 0.47
CA SER A 218 19.83 -9.42 0.97
C SER A 218 19.34 -8.06 1.51
N THR A 219 18.18 -7.61 1.06
CA THR A 219 17.57 -6.32 1.47
C THR A 219 16.56 -6.46 2.61
N GLY A 220 16.26 -7.68 3.07
CA GLY A 220 15.25 -7.93 4.09
C GLY A 220 13.80 -7.89 3.57
N ALA A 221 13.59 -7.79 2.25
CA ALA A 221 12.23 -7.78 1.68
C ALA A 221 11.49 -9.11 1.92
N LEU A 222 12.21 -10.25 1.93
CA LEU A 222 11.61 -11.55 2.26
C LEU A 222 11.18 -11.64 3.72
N ASP A 223 11.92 -11.02 4.64
CA ASP A 223 11.55 -10.98 6.06
C ASP A 223 10.23 -10.20 6.24
N MET A 224 10.07 -9.07 5.53
CA MET A 224 8.81 -8.31 5.53
C MET A 224 7.64 -9.13 4.95
N ILE A 225 7.88 -9.89 3.88
CA ILE A 225 6.87 -10.80 3.31
C ILE A 225 6.50 -11.88 4.32
N HIS A 226 7.46 -12.44 5.03
CA HIS A 226 7.22 -13.44 6.07
C HIS A 226 6.33 -12.91 7.19
N GLU A 227 6.55 -11.66 7.64
CA GLU A 227 5.72 -11.02 8.66
C GLU A 227 4.28 -10.78 8.22
N ILE A 228 4.06 -10.48 6.92
CA ILE A 228 2.72 -10.21 6.38
C ILE A 228 1.99 -11.51 6.05
N ASP A 229 2.64 -12.38 5.29
CA ASP A 229 2.08 -13.62 4.75
C ASP A 229 3.13 -14.76 4.78
N PRO A 230 3.23 -15.47 5.90
CA PRO A 230 4.18 -16.60 6.05
C PRO A 230 3.95 -17.72 5.01
N GLY A 231 2.69 -17.88 4.56
CA GLY A 231 2.34 -18.89 3.55
C GLY A 231 2.95 -18.54 2.19
N LEU A 232 2.81 -17.28 1.79
CA LEU A 232 3.45 -16.78 0.57
C LEU A 232 4.96 -16.91 0.64
N HIS A 233 5.59 -16.51 1.77
CA HIS A 233 7.03 -16.65 1.96
C HIS A 233 7.51 -18.08 1.70
N SER A 234 6.82 -19.07 2.27
CA SER A 234 7.18 -20.49 2.08
C SER A 234 7.06 -20.92 0.62
N ILE A 235 6.01 -20.50 -0.08
CA ILE A 235 5.81 -20.79 -1.51
C ILE A 235 6.92 -20.16 -2.37
N LEU A 236 7.29 -18.91 -2.07
CA LEU A 236 8.37 -18.24 -2.81
C LEU A 236 9.70 -18.93 -2.62
N HIS A 237 9.98 -19.41 -1.41
CA HIS A 237 11.20 -20.15 -1.11
C HIS A 237 11.25 -21.47 -1.89
N GLU A 238 10.15 -22.24 -1.88
CA GLU A 238 10.04 -23.51 -2.61
C GLU A 238 10.27 -23.31 -4.13
N ILE A 239 9.62 -22.32 -4.74
CA ILE A 239 9.79 -22.00 -6.17
C ILE A 239 11.25 -21.63 -6.47
N MET A 240 11.92 -20.92 -5.58
CA MET A 240 13.29 -20.49 -5.82
C MET A 240 14.31 -21.58 -5.56
N GLU A 241 14.07 -22.48 -4.61
CA GLU A 241 14.92 -23.67 -4.40
C GLU A 241 14.97 -24.54 -5.66
N GLU A 242 13.83 -24.82 -6.30
CA GLU A 242 13.78 -25.56 -7.57
C GLU A 242 14.62 -24.87 -8.65
N ARG A 243 14.50 -23.53 -8.81
CA ARG A 243 15.27 -22.78 -9.81
C ARG A 243 16.75 -22.66 -9.51
N LEU A 244 17.13 -22.60 -8.23
CA LEU A 244 18.54 -22.57 -7.82
C LEU A 244 19.23 -23.88 -8.16
N GLU A 245 18.54 -25.02 -7.96
CA GLU A 245 19.04 -26.34 -8.34
C GLU A 245 19.22 -26.45 -9.86
N ASP A 246 18.26 -25.95 -10.66
CA ASP A 246 18.30 -25.99 -12.14
C ASP A 246 19.42 -25.11 -12.72
N GLU A 247 19.73 -23.98 -12.10
CA GLU A 247 20.78 -23.04 -12.53
C GLU A 247 22.16 -23.35 -11.90
N GLU A 248 22.30 -24.42 -11.11
CA GLU A 248 23.56 -24.80 -10.42
C GLU A 248 24.14 -23.65 -9.55
N ILE A 249 23.29 -22.81 -8.94
CA ILE A 249 23.68 -21.70 -8.07
C ILE A 249 23.60 -22.15 -6.61
N GLU A 250 24.74 -22.12 -5.92
CA GLU A 250 24.79 -22.32 -4.46
C GLU A 250 24.47 -20.99 -3.75
N LEU A 251 23.61 -21.04 -2.72
CA LEU A 251 23.23 -19.90 -1.85
C LEU A 251 24.31 -19.59 -0.83
#